data_52847d0d64c5683af87ac62c22294f31
#
_entry.id   52847d0d64c5683af87ac62c22294f31
#
_cell.length_a   1.000
_cell.length_b   1.000
_cell.length_c   1.000
_cell.angle_alpha   90.00
_cell.angle_beta   90.00
_cell.angle_gamma   90.00
#
_symmetry.space_group_name_H-M   'P 1'
#
loop_
_entity.id
_entity.type
_entity.pdbx_description
1 polymer ?
#
loop_
_entity_poly.entity_id
_entity_poly.type
_entity_poly.pdbx_seq_one_letter_code
_entity_poly.pdbx_strand_id
1 'polypeptide(L)'
;MPSPAICRLASADEQIAAQRAVVNRFEAALWDGGFNEALLQSYQSAWRRLESLIARRGDDRRHHFVIVIPVADSPAQLRRCLASLLELCHAYGYGGMQDGHFRKIAVILADDTQDADLIAANRAIARAFAAQGLAIRYFGLTEQLALMDSLAGIDLGSIVGTAPRDAFGHKGQAMMRNIAYLELAKLKETDSPLLFYTLDADQQFKVKVDTADGDGNVCAVNFFAQLDAVFSGNDADVLTGKVVGDPPVSPAVMAGNFLDDVAGFLHEMAASDPAQPYRRNAANTQEADAAYHDMAGLFGFDNPADAYRYRCALAGEPSNAACFGDFARRLKSFFHGEHPTRITWYRHQPAPDSVQAARTVYTGNYVFRPRALNWFIPFAPLRLRMSGPTLGRLMKAELGDKFISANLPMLHTRTLDATGEAEFRPGVVTQADAIDLADEFGRQFYGDVMLFSVERLAAQGFPQQDLSSDAIAATLDAVHADMALKYRIRHAGIVKKLAALSALLNNPAHWWHAPEHAEALAQFRVFLDNMQRNFGTDSPGHARIASEAHWQRWRQRQLAALTRFHADRDAWTQALAALSSRRG
;
A
#
# COMPACT_ATOMS: atom_id res chain seq x y z
N MET A 1 3.70 -50.28 -49.65
CA MET A 1 2.84 -49.86 -48.55
C MET A 1 3.64 -48.94 -47.66
N PRO A 2 3.33 -47.66 -47.53
CA PRO A 2 4.03 -46.79 -46.57
C PRO A 2 3.52 -47.08 -45.16
N SER A 3 4.44 -47.27 -44.22
CA SER A 3 4.23 -47.48 -42.80
C SER A 3 3.40 -46.31 -42.22
N PRO A 4 2.39 -46.56 -41.37
CA PRO A 4 1.65 -45.46 -40.74
C PRO A 4 2.59 -44.68 -39.81
N ALA A 5 2.76 -43.41 -40.11
CA ALA A 5 3.42 -42.46 -39.20
C ALA A 5 2.68 -42.50 -37.87
N ILE A 6 3.30 -43.09 -36.85
CA ILE A 6 2.86 -43.01 -35.44
C ILE A 6 2.93 -41.54 -35.09
N CYS A 7 1.79 -40.86 -35.05
CA CYS A 7 1.67 -39.54 -34.49
C CYS A 7 2.05 -39.67 -33.01
N ARG A 8 3.31 -39.35 -32.64
CA ARG A 8 3.76 -39.30 -31.25
C ARG A 8 2.87 -38.31 -30.52
N LEU A 9 2.05 -38.80 -29.62
CA LEU A 9 1.37 -37.94 -28.67
C LEU A 9 2.45 -37.15 -27.92
N ALA A 10 2.37 -35.82 -27.96
CA ALA A 10 3.30 -34.95 -27.26
C ALA A 10 3.33 -35.31 -25.76
N SER A 11 4.51 -35.36 -25.18
CA SER A 11 4.66 -35.57 -23.72
C SER A 11 3.93 -34.49 -22.92
N ALA A 12 3.62 -34.74 -21.65
CA ALA A 12 3.00 -33.75 -20.79
C ALA A 12 3.81 -32.45 -20.72
N ASP A 13 5.14 -32.56 -20.69
CA ASP A 13 6.02 -31.39 -20.65
C ASP A 13 6.02 -30.62 -21.98
N GLU A 14 5.97 -31.30 -23.12
CA GLU A 14 5.83 -30.65 -24.43
C GLU A 14 4.49 -29.90 -24.55
N GLN A 15 3.41 -30.50 -24.04
CA GLN A 15 2.09 -29.85 -24.01
C GLN A 15 2.09 -28.61 -23.11
N ILE A 16 2.71 -28.68 -21.94
CA ILE A 16 2.87 -27.56 -21.00
C ILE A 16 3.69 -26.44 -21.65
N ALA A 17 4.82 -26.77 -22.27
CA ALA A 17 5.69 -25.80 -22.94
C ALA A 17 4.96 -25.10 -24.11
N ALA A 18 4.24 -25.86 -24.94
CA ALA A 18 3.44 -25.31 -26.03
C ALA A 18 2.32 -24.38 -25.52
N GLN A 19 1.62 -24.77 -24.44
CA GLN A 19 0.58 -23.95 -23.86
C GLN A 19 1.14 -22.67 -23.19
N ARG A 20 2.35 -22.74 -22.60
CA ARG A 20 3.04 -21.56 -22.07
C ARG A 20 3.37 -20.56 -23.17
N ALA A 21 3.81 -21.03 -24.35
CA ALA A 21 4.03 -20.16 -25.50
C ALA A 21 2.72 -19.49 -25.99
N VAL A 22 1.56 -20.15 -25.85
CA VAL A 22 0.25 -19.55 -26.13
C VAL A 22 -0.06 -18.44 -25.12
N VAL A 23 0.16 -18.68 -23.83
CA VAL A 23 0.00 -17.66 -22.77
C VAL A 23 0.83 -16.43 -23.08
N ASN A 24 2.13 -16.59 -23.35
CA ASN A 24 3.05 -15.48 -23.62
C ASN A 24 2.62 -14.66 -24.86
N ARG A 25 2.07 -15.32 -25.89
CA ARG A 25 1.56 -14.61 -27.07
C ARG A 25 0.33 -13.76 -26.74
N PHE A 26 -0.59 -14.26 -25.92
CA PHE A 26 -1.74 -13.46 -25.50
C PHE A 26 -1.33 -12.33 -24.57
N GLU A 27 -0.35 -12.56 -23.70
CA GLU A 27 0.20 -11.51 -22.84
C GLU A 27 0.80 -10.36 -23.65
N ALA A 28 1.66 -10.69 -24.61
CA ALA A 28 2.24 -9.70 -25.52
C ALA A 28 1.16 -8.94 -26.31
N ALA A 29 0.18 -9.68 -26.91
CA ALA A 29 -0.89 -9.04 -27.66
C ALA A 29 -1.77 -8.10 -26.80
N LEU A 30 -2.01 -8.47 -25.53
CA LEU A 30 -2.79 -7.68 -24.58
C LEU A 30 -2.13 -6.34 -24.26
N TRP A 31 -0.80 -6.35 -24.12
CA TRP A 31 -0.06 -5.17 -23.64
C TRP A 31 0.56 -4.33 -24.76
N ASP A 32 0.98 -4.94 -25.87
CA ASP A 32 1.59 -4.22 -26.99
C ASP A 32 0.55 -3.49 -27.87
N GLY A 33 -0.64 -4.08 -27.99
CA GLY A 33 -1.74 -3.56 -28.83
C GLY A 33 -2.71 -2.61 -28.11
N GLY A 34 -2.48 -2.33 -26.83
CA GLY A 34 -3.42 -1.65 -25.95
C GLY A 34 -4.45 -2.62 -25.33
N PHE A 35 -4.98 -2.24 -24.17
CA PHE A 35 -5.88 -3.10 -23.40
C PHE A 35 -7.17 -3.42 -24.18
N ASN A 36 -7.51 -4.70 -24.23
CA ASN A 36 -8.72 -5.21 -24.88
C ASN A 36 -9.34 -6.34 -24.06
N GLU A 37 -10.63 -6.21 -23.74
CA GLU A 37 -11.36 -7.16 -22.89
C GLU A 37 -11.40 -8.58 -23.48
N ALA A 38 -11.60 -8.72 -24.80
CA ALA A 38 -11.64 -10.03 -25.47
C ALA A 38 -10.27 -10.74 -25.45
N LEU A 39 -9.18 -9.96 -25.57
CA LEU A 39 -7.82 -10.49 -25.41
C LEU A 39 -7.56 -10.90 -23.95
N LEU A 40 -8.04 -10.13 -22.96
CA LEU A 40 -7.94 -10.49 -21.56
C LEU A 40 -8.62 -11.84 -21.27
N GLN A 41 -9.83 -12.03 -21.74
CA GLN A 41 -10.57 -13.30 -21.58
C GLN A 41 -9.84 -14.48 -22.24
N SER A 42 -9.24 -14.26 -23.41
CA SER A 42 -8.43 -15.25 -24.11
C SER A 42 -7.15 -15.60 -23.34
N TYR A 43 -6.46 -14.60 -22.80
CA TYR A 43 -5.28 -14.74 -21.95
C TYR A 43 -5.59 -15.54 -20.68
N GLN A 44 -6.66 -15.19 -19.97
CA GLN A 44 -7.10 -15.92 -18.77
C GLN A 44 -7.49 -17.37 -19.09
N SER A 45 -8.16 -17.60 -20.23
CA SER A 45 -8.52 -18.95 -20.69
C SER A 45 -7.29 -19.79 -21.03
N ALA A 46 -6.27 -19.17 -21.64
CA ALA A 46 -4.99 -19.84 -21.91
C ALA A 46 -4.27 -20.26 -20.63
N TRP A 47 -4.32 -19.42 -19.59
CA TRP A 47 -3.80 -19.75 -18.26
C TRP A 47 -4.54 -20.92 -17.62
N ARG A 48 -5.88 -20.91 -17.57
CA ARG A 48 -6.66 -22.02 -17.00
C ARG A 48 -6.35 -23.35 -17.69
N ARG A 49 -6.14 -23.31 -19.02
CA ARG A 49 -5.72 -24.50 -19.76
C ARG A 49 -4.31 -24.96 -19.36
N LEU A 50 -3.36 -24.04 -19.17
CA LEU A 50 -2.02 -24.36 -18.68
C LEU A 50 -2.09 -25.00 -17.29
N GLU A 51 -2.86 -24.44 -16.37
CA GLU A 51 -3.07 -24.99 -15.02
C GLU A 51 -3.68 -26.41 -15.06
N SER A 52 -4.62 -26.65 -15.96
CA SER A 52 -5.20 -27.98 -16.15
C SER A 52 -4.17 -29.01 -16.66
N LEU A 53 -3.21 -28.60 -17.49
CA LEU A 53 -2.13 -29.47 -17.94
C LEU A 53 -1.14 -29.76 -16.80
N ILE A 54 -0.78 -28.76 -16.00
CA ILE A 54 0.09 -28.93 -14.82
C ILE A 54 -0.57 -29.87 -13.81
N ALA A 55 -1.85 -29.68 -13.52
CA ALA A 55 -2.60 -30.53 -12.59
C ALA A 55 -2.65 -32.00 -13.06
N ARG A 56 -2.81 -32.25 -14.37
CA ARG A 56 -2.78 -33.60 -14.94
C ARG A 56 -1.42 -34.28 -14.86
N ARG A 57 -0.32 -33.52 -14.92
CA ARG A 57 1.02 -34.04 -14.70
C ARG A 57 1.23 -34.58 -13.28
N GLY A 58 0.49 -34.01 -12.29
CA GLY A 58 0.45 -34.51 -10.91
C GLY A 58 1.63 -34.12 -10.04
N ASP A 59 2.60 -33.38 -10.56
CA ASP A 59 3.84 -32.96 -9.89
C ASP A 59 3.94 -31.43 -9.83
N ASP A 60 3.01 -30.79 -9.15
CA ASP A 60 3.02 -29.34 -8.99
C ASP A 60 3.80 -28.93 -7.72
N ARG A 61 5.09 -28.63 -7.89
CA ARG A 61 6.00 -28.17 -6.82
C ARG A 61 6.08 -26.65 -6.66
N ARG A 62 5.22 -25.91 -7.35
CA ARG A 62 5.17 -24.45 -7.24
C ARG A 62 4.76 -24.01 -5.83
N HIS A 63 5.08 -22.75 -5.52
CA HIS A 63 4.86 -22.21 -4.18
C HIS A 63 3.38 -22.24 -3.76
N HIS A 64 3.19 -22.47 -2.46
CA HIS A 64 1.93 -22.19 -1.75
C HIS A 64 1.99 -20.77 -1.20
N PHE A 65 0.87 -20.07 -1.24
CA PHE A 65 0.76 -18.71 -0.73
C PHE A 65 -0.16 -18.66 0.49
N VAL A 66 0.33 -18.05 1.57
CA VAL A 66 -0.50 -17.67 2.71
C VAL A 66 -0.56 -16.14 2.75
N ILE A 67 -1.74 -15.61 2.49
CA ILE A 67 -1.99 -14.18 2.39
C ILE A 67 -2.45 -13.68 3.76
N VAL A 68 -1.78 -12.69 4.30
CA VAL A 68 -2.16 -12.01 5.55
C VAL A 68 -2.84 -10.69 5.21
N ILE A 69 -4.09 -10.55 5.64
CA ILE A 69 -4.89 -9.33 5.43
C ILE A 69 -5.25 -8.76 6.81
N PRO A 70 -4.54 -7.73 7.30
CA PRO A 70 -4.99 -6.98 8.46
C PRO A 70 -6.20 -6.13 8.10
N VAL A 71 -7.19 -6.10 8.97
CA VAL A 71 -8.39 -5.27 8.84
C VAL A 71 -8.73 -4.63 10.18
N ALA A 72 -9.21 -3.39 10.14
CA ALA A 72 -9.81 -2.70 11.28
C ALA A 72 -10.99 -1.85 10.77
N ASP A 73 -12.19 -2.07 11.31
CA ASP A 73 -13.41 -1.28 11.08
C ASP A 73 -13.80 -1.04 9.61
N SER A 74 -13.38 -1.91 8.69
CA SER A 74 -13.54 -1.67 7.24
C SER A 74 -14.11 -2.88 6.49
N PRO A 75 -15.33 -3.38 6.82
CA PRO A 75 -15.89 -4.57 6.18
C PRO A 75 -16.14 -4.38 4.68
N ALA A 76 -16.43 -3.16 4.21
CA ALA A 76 -16.63 -2.88 2.79
C ALA A 76 -15.32 -3.03 1.99
N GLN A 77 -14.21 -2.57 2.53
CA GLN A 77 -12.89 -2.73 1.91
C GLN A 77 -12.47 -4.20 1.90
N LEU A 78 -12.60 -4.88 3.05
CA LEU A 78 -12.34 -6.32 3.15
C LEU A 78 -13.11 -7.12 2.09
N ARG A 79 -14.39 -6.82 1.91
CA ARG A 79 -15.23 -7.49 0.89
C ARG A 79 -14.66 -7.30 -0.51
N ARG A 80 -14.22 -6.09 -0.87
CA ARG A 80 -13.64 -5.80 -2.21
C ARG A 80 -12.29 -6.48 -2.39
N CYS A 81 -11.45 -6.47 -1.36
CA CYS A 81 -10.18 -7.16 -1.35
C CYS A 81 -10.35 -8.67 -1.62
N LEU A 82 -11.20 -9.35 -0.83
CA LEU A 82 -11.48 -10.78 -0.99
C LEU A 82 -12.20 -11.10 -2.31
N ALA A 83 -13.08 -10.23 -2.80
CA ALA A 83 -13.71 -10.39 -4.11
C ALA A 83 -12.69 -10.36 -5.24
N SER A 84 -11.71 -9.44 -5.19
CA SER A 84 -10.65 -9.38 -6.18
C SER A 84 -9.70 -10.58 -6.13
N LEU A 85 -9.42 -11.11 -4.94
CA LEU A 85 -8.65 -12.34 -4.77
C LEU A 85 -9.39 -13.55 -5.34
N LEU A 86 -10.69 -13.66 -5.06
CA LEU A 86 -11.52 -14.74 -5.62
C LEU A 86 -11.59 -14.65 -7.15
N GLU A 87 -11.76 -13.44 -7.70
CA GLU A 87 -11.72 -13.18 -9.15
C GLU A 87 -10.39 -13.63 -9.75
N LEU A 88 -9.24 -13.28 -9.12
CA LEU A 88 -7.91 -13.72 -9.54
C LEU A 88 -7.79 -15.25 -9.57
N CYS A 89 -8.24 -15.91 -8.50
CA CYS A 89 -8.20 -17.37 -8.40
C CYS A 89 -9.02 -18.05 -9.50
N HIS A 90 -10.21 -17.54 -9.81
CA HIS A 90 -11.03 -18.06 -10.90
C HIS A 90 -10.49 -17.71 -12.29
N ALA A 91 -9.97 -16.50 -12.46
CA ALA A 91 -9.44 -16.04 -13.74
C ALA A 91 -8.27 -16.89 -14.22
N TYR A 92 -7.38 -17.27 -13.33
CA TYR A 92 -6.11 -17.93 -13.67
C TYR A 92 -6.00 -19.38 -13.21
N GLY A 93 -6.69 -19.78 -12.14
CA GLY A 93 -6.74 -21.15 -11.64
C GLY A 93 -5.43 -21.69 -11.06
N TYR A 94 -4.54 -20.83 -10.55
CA TYR A 94 -3.22 -21.22 -10.04
C TYR A 94 -3.30 -22.36 -9.02
N GLY A 95 -2.58 -23.47 -9.27
CA GLY A 95 -2.54 -24.66 -8.42
C GLY A 95 -3.80 -25.52 -8.44
N GLY A 96 -4.87 -25.08 -9.11
CA GLY A 96 -6.13 -25.79 -9.19
C GLY A 96 -6.94 -25.79 -7.88
N MET A 97 -8.01 -26.59 -7.87
CA MET A 97 -8.88 -26.77 -6.69
C MET A 97 -8.80 -28.19 -6.16
N GLN A 98 -8.98 -28.34 -4.86
CA GLN A 98 -9.12 -29.62 -4.18
C GLN A 98 -10.19 -29.49 -3.08
N ASP A 99 -11.10 -30.42 -3.00
CA ASP A 99 -12.19 -30.45 -1.99
C ASP A 99 -12.98 -29.13 -1.91
N GLY A 100 -13.19 -28.48 -3.08
CA GLY A 100 -13.92 -27.22 -3.18
C GLY A 100 -13.11 -25.97 -2.85
N HIS A 101 -11.81 -26.08 -2.51
CA HIS A 101 -10.94 -24.96 -2.17
C HIS A 101 -9.76 -24.81 -3.14
N PHE A 102 -9.27 -23.58 -3.34
CA PHE A 102 -8.03 -23.32 -4.08
C PHE A 102 -6.84 -23.92 -3.32
N ARG A 103 -6.17 -24.89 -3.93
CA ARG A 103 -5.20 -25.77 -3.25
C ARG A 103 -3.95 -25.04 -2.75
N LYS A 104 -3.51 -24.00 -3.46
CA LYS A 104 -2.24 -23.30 -3.18
C LYS A 104 -2.40 -21.91 -2.60
N ILE A 105 -3.63 -21.51 -2.25
CA ILE A 105 -3.95 -20.18 -1.75
C ILE A 105 -4.71 -20.29 -0.44
N ALA A 106 -4.14 -19.73 0.62
CA ALA A 106 -4.81 -19.61 1.91
C ALA A 106 -4.75 -18.15 2.39
N VAL A 107 -5.70 -17.76 3.22
CA VAL A 107 -5.83 -16.41 3.79
C VAL A 107 -5.87 -16.49 5.31
N ILE A 108 -5.08 -15.64 5.96
CA ILE A 108 -5.24 -15.31 7.38
C ILE A 108 -5.82 -13.90 7.44
N LEU A 109 -7.07 -13.80 7.88
CA LEU A 109 -7.73 -12.53 8.12
C LEU A 109 -7.41 -12.07 9.54
N ALA A 110 -6.50 -11.10 9.66
CA ALA A 110 -6.01 -10.60 10.94
C ALA A 110 -6.85 -9.39 11.36
N ASP A 111 -7.89 -9.64 12.17
CA ASP A 111 -8.89 -8.64 12.54
C ASP A 111 -8.49 -7.90 13.82
N ASP A 112 -8.28 -6.57 13.69
CA ASP A 112 -7.93 -5.64 14.77
C ASP A 112 -9.12 -4.74 15.16
N THR A 113 -10.32 -5.05 14.69
CA THR A 113 -11.56 -4.33 14.96
C THR A 113 -11.96 -4.47 16.44
N GLN A 114 -12.49 -3.39 17.00
CA GLN A 114 -12.97 -3.37 18.39
C GLN A 114 -14.49 -3.40 18.48
N ASP A 115 -15.19 -2.84 17.52
CA ASP A 115 -16.66 -2.82 17.47
C ASP A 115 -17.24 -4.20 17.20
N ALA A 116 -18.19 -4.64 18.02
CA ALA A 116 -18.77 -5.99 17.96
C ALA A 116 -19.56 -6.26 16.67
N ASP A 117 -20.27 -5.24 16.14
CA ASP A 117 -21.07 -5.39 14.93
C ASP A 117 -20.16 -5.49 13.70
N LEU A 118 -19.09 -4.69 13.67
CA LEU A 118 -18.08 -4.75 12.61
C LEU A 118 -17.28 -6.06 12.67
N ILE A 119 -16.94 -6.58 13.85
CA ILE A 119 -16.36 -7.91 14.02
C ILE A 119 -17.29 -8.99 13.44
N ALA A 120 -18.59 -8.91 13.75
CA ALA A 120 -19.58 -9.86 13.23
C ALA A 120 -19.69 -9.77 11.71
N ALA A 121 -19.65 -8.56 11.14
CA ALA A 121 -19.64 -8.31 9.69
C ALA A 121 -18.39 -8.90 9.03
N ASN A 122 -17.18 -8.66 9.57
CA ASN A 122 -15.93 -9.21 9.06
C ASN A 122 -15.94 -10.75 9.08
N ARG A 123 -16.43 -11.36 10.15
CA ARG A 123 -16.59 -12.83 10.24
C ARG A 123 -17.60 -13.38 9.23
N ALA A 124 -18.70 -12.67 8.99
CA ALA A 124 -19.68 -13.06 7.98
C ALA A 124 -19.11 -13.01 6.56
N ILE A 125 -18.33 -11.98 6.26
CA ILE A 125 -17.60 -11.85 4.99
C ILE A 125 -16.61 -13.00 4.82
N ALA A 126 -15.78 -13.29 5.84
CA ALA A 126 -14.81 -14.39 5.77
C ALA A 126 -15.51 -15.73 5.46
N ARG A 127 -16.63 -16.04 6.15
CA ARG A 127 -17.42 -17.26 5.89
C ARG A 127 -18.01 -17.31 4.48
N ALA A 128 -18.50 -16.17 3.98
CA ALA A 128 -19.11 -16.09 2.66
C ALA A 128 -18.09 -16.37 1.54
N PHE A 129 -16.86 -15.89 1.67
CA PHE A 129 -15.79 -16.17 0.71
C PHE A 129 -15.16 -17.56 0.89
N ALA A 130 -15.12 -18.07 2.11
CA ALA A 130 -14.72 -19.46 2.36
C ALA A 130 -15.67 -20.45 1.68
N ALA A 131 -16.97 -20.21 1.71
CA ALA A 131 -17.96 -21.01 1.00
C ALA A 131 -17.81 -20.96 -0.55
N GLN A 132 -17.07 -19.99 -1.08
CA GLN A 132 -16.77 -19.85 -2.50
C GLN A 132 -15.38 -20.41 -2.89
N GLY A 133 -14.69 -21.07 -1.97
CA GLY A 133 -13.46 -21.80 -2.25
C GLY A 133 -12.17 -21.15 -1.75
N LEU A 134 -12.20 -19.97 -1.11
CA LEU A 134 -11.01 -19.43 -0.45
C LEU A 134 -10.78 -20.12 0.90
N ALA A 135 -9.60 -20.67 1.15
CA ALA A 135 -9.23 -21.21 2.45
C ALA A 135 -8.94 -20.06 3.42
N ILE A 136 -9.97 -19.57 4.13
CA ILE A 136 -9.85 -18.40 5.03
C ILE A 136 -9.83 -18.86 6.48
N ARG A 137 -8.78 -18.47 7.19
CA ARG A 137 -8.69 -18.56 8.66
C ARG A 137 -8.91 -17.17 9.26
N TYR A 138 -9.94 -17.04 10.08
CA TYR A 138 -10.17 -15.83 10.86
C TYR A 138 -9.27 -15.82 12.10
N PHE A 139 -8.49 -14.76 12.26
CA PHE A 139 -7.55 -14.54 13.35
C PHE A 139 -7.95 -13.24 14.08
N GLY A 140 -8.98 -13.34 14.91
CA GLY A 140 -9.56 -12.24 15.67
C GLY A 140 -8.91 -12.03 17.03
N LEU A 141 -9.50 -11.16 17.86
CA LEU A 141 -8.93 -10.78 19.15
C LEU A 141 -8.77 -11.98 20.11
N THR A 142 -9.69 -12.93 20.10
CA THR A 142 -9.61 -14.14 20.94
C THR A 142 -8.39 -14.99 20.60
N GLU A 143 -8.18 -15.25 19.31
CA GLU A 143 -7.06 -16.06 18.81
C GLU A 143 -5.72 -15.34 19.02
N GLN A 144 -5.71 -14.01 18.86
CA GLN A 144 -4.54 -13.17 19.12
C GLN A 144 -4.16 -13.19 20.59
N LEU A 145 -5.11 -13.03 21.51
CA LEU A 145 -4.88 -13.11 22.95
C LEU A 145 -4.36 -14.48 23.37
N ALA A 146 -4.96 -15.56 22.85
CA ALA A 146 -4.49 -16.92 23.12
C ALA A 146 -3.04 -17.14 22.62
N LEU A 147 -2.68 -16.58 21.46
CA LEU A 147 -1.30 -16.60 20.98
C LEU A 147 -0.37 -15.85 21.94
N MET A 148 -0.73 -14.65 22.36
CA MET A 148 0.08 -13.85 23.28
C MET A 148 0.23 -14.53 24.64
N ASP A 149 -0.82 -15.14 25.18
CA ASP A 149 -0.76 -15.92 26.42
C ASP A 149 0.22 -17.09 26.30
N SER A 150 0.27 -17.74 25.14
CA SER A 150 1.21 -18.82 24.89
C SER A 150 2.68 -18.39 24.91
N LEU A 151 2.94 -17.08 24.81
CA LEU A 151 4.26 -16.45 24.81
C LEU A 151 4.52 -15.58 26.06
N ALA A 152 3.70 -15.72 27.10
CA ALA A 152 3.71 -14.83 28.29
C ALA A 152 5.06 -14.74 29.03
N GLY A 153 5.98 -15.68 28.80
CA GLY A 153 7.35 -15.64 29.36
C GLY A 153 8.37 -14.83 28.56
N ILE A 154 7.98 -14.24 27.42
CA ILE A 154 8.87 -13.52 26.50
C ILE A 154 8.42 -12.06 26.44
N ASP A 155 9.34 -11.13 26.63
CA ASP A 155 9.04 -9.69 26.56
C ASP A 155 8.93 -9.19 25.11
N LEU A 156 7.71 -9.18 24.60
CA LEU A 156 7.37 -8.68 23.27
C LEU A 156 6.73 -7.28 23.28
N GLY A 157 6.64 -6.62 24.45
CA GLY A 157 5.91 -5.36 24.60
C GLY A 157 6.37 -4.22 23.68
N SER A 158 7.66 -4.15 23.38
CA SER A 158 8.25 -3.18 22.44
C SER A 158 8.03 -3.53 20.95
N ILE A 159 7.50 -4.72 20.64
CA ILE A 159 7.23 -5.18 19.28
C ILE A 159 5.74 -5.19 18.97
N VAL A 160 4.91 -5.71 19.88
CA VAL A 160 3.47 -5.90 19.68
C VAL A 160 2.60 -4.99 20.57
N GLY A 161 3.23 -4.16 21.40
CA GLY A 161 2.55 -3.26 22.34
C GLY A 161 2.15 -3.94 23.65
N THR A 162 1.69 -3.14 24.61
CA THR A 162 1.28 -3.55 25.96
C THR A 162 -0.18 -3.20 26.24
N ALA A 163 -1.05 -3.26 25.25
CA ALA A 163 -2.46 -2.91 25.43
C ALA A 163 -3.14 -3.85 26.44
N PRO A 164 -3.99 -3.31 27.34
CA PRO A 164 -4.83 -4.12 28.22
C PRO A 164 -5.72 -5.07 27.41
N ARG A 165 -6.11 -6.20 28.01
CA ARG A 165 -6.90 -7.24 27.31
C ARG A 165 -8.27 -6.74 26.83
N ASP A 166 -8.90 -5.87 27.59
CA ASP A 166 -10.19 -5.23 27.29
C ASP A 166 -10.08 -4.12 26.23
N ALA A 167 -8.87 -3.64 25.95
CA ALA A 167 -8.55 -2.65 24.93
C ALA A 167 -7.54 -3.19 23.90
N PHE A 168 -7.60 -4.48 23.60
CA PHE A 168 -6.64 -5.15 22.71
C PHE A 168 -6.94 -4.95 21.21
N GLY A 169 -8.06 -4.32 20.86
CA GLY A 169 -8.35 -3.87 19.49
C GLY A 169 -7.61 -2.57 19.13
N HIS A 170 -7.63 -2.21 17.86
CA HIS A 170 -7.03 -0.97 17.34
C HIS A 170 -5.56 -0.76 17.71
N LYS A 171 -4.79 -1.84 17.74
CA LYS A 171 -3.34 -1.79 18.01
C LYS A 171 -2.59 -0.98 16.96
N GLY A 172 -3.10 -0.98 15.75
CA GLY A 172 -2.49 -0.38 14.58
C GLY A 172 -1.77 -1.40 13.69
N GLN A 173 -1.71 -1.11 12.41
CA GLN A 173 -1.29 -2.04 11.36
C GLN A 173 0.07 -2.72 11.61
N ALA A 174 1.08 -1.97 12.11
CA ALA A 174 2.41 -2.53 12.30
C ALA A 174 2.44 -3.58 13.42
N MET A 175 1.79 -3.30 14.57
CA MET A 175 1.68 -4.26 15.67
C MET A 175 0.82 -5.46 15.28
N MET A 176 -0.29 -5.24 14.58
CA MET A 176 -1.15 -6.31 14.11
C MET A 176 -0.41 -7.26 13.15
N ARG A 177 0.42 -6.71 12.24
CA ARG A 177 1.25 -7.55 11.36
C ARG A 177 2.27 -8.36 12.14
N ASN A 178 2.94 -7.76 13.13
CA ASN A 178 3.87 -8.51 13.98
C ASN A 178 3.18 -9.68 14.67
N ILE A 179 1.98 -9.47 15.23
CA ILE A 179 1.20 -10.56 15.83
C ILE A 179 0.81 -11.63 14.79
N ALA A 180 0.43 -11.21 13.59
CA ALA A 180 0.12 -12.14 12.51
C ALA A 180 1.35 -12.93 12.04
N TYR A 181 2.56 -12.35 12.07
CA TYR A 181 3.80 -13.07 11.73
C TYR A 181 4.12 -14.16 12.77
N LEU A 182 3.83 -13.92 14.04
CA LEU A 182 3.92 -14.98 15.05
C LEU A 182 2.93 -16.13 14.75
N GLU A 183 1.74 -15.83 14.23
CA GLU A 183 0.80 -16.86 13.80
C GLU A 183 1.32 -17.63 12.58
N LEU A 184 1.95 -16.94 11.61
CA LEU A 184 2.60 -17.59 10.45
C LEU A 184 3.71 -18.56 10.87
N ALA A 185 4.43 -18.25 11.95
CA ALA A 185 5.50 -19.11 12.47
C ALA A 185 5.03 -20.52 12.89
N LYS A 186 3.73 -20.72 13.11
CA LYS A 186 3.14 -22.04 13.41
C LYS A 186 2.91 -22.90 12.17
N LEU A 187 3.01 -22.32 10.97
CA LEU A 187 2.79 -23.05 9.72
C LEU A 187 4.04 -23.87 9.35
N LYS A 188 3.80 -25.08 8.85
CA LYS A 188 4.86 -26.00 8.37
C LYS A 188 4.99 -25.85 6.86
N GLU A 189 6.21 -25.88 6.36
CA GLU A 189 6.45 -26.21 4.96
C GLU A 189 6.02 -27.65 4.71
N THR A 190 5.23 -27.83 3.66
CA THR A 190 4.84 -29.16 3.14
C THR A 190 5.77 -29.54 1.99
N ASP A 191 5.37 -30.48 1.14
CA ASP A 191 6.13 -30.91 -0.04
C ASP A 191 6.33 -29.80 -1.10
N SER A 192 5.64 -28.67 -0.96
CA SER A 192 5.81 -27.49 -1.81
C SER A 192 6.32 -26.30 -0.98
N PRO A 193 7.21 -25.46 -1.56
CA PRO A 193 7.74 -24.29 -0.87
C PRO A 193 6.61 -23.29 -0.54
N LEU A 194 6.77 -22.60 0.59
CA LEU A 194 5.79 -21.68 1.13
C LEU A 194 6.24 -20.22 0.93
N LEU A 195 5.30 -19.37 0.57
CA LEU A 195 5.47 -17.92 0.54
C LEU A 195 4.38 -17.23 1.36
N PHE A 196 4.77 -16.25 2.15
CA PHE A 196 3.86 -15.35 2.86
C PHE A 196 3.69 -14.08 2.06
N TYR A 197 2.45 -13.63 1.91
CA TYR A 197 2.10 -12.42 1.18
C TYR A 197 1.30 -11.49 2.07
N THR A 198 1.77 -10.28 2.32
CA THR A 198 1.01 -9.30 3.09
C THR A 198 0.35 -8.29 2.16
N LEU A 199 -0.85 -7.89 2.50
CA LEU A 199 -1.70 -7.03 1.69
C LEU A 199 -2.65 -6.27 2.62
N ASP A 200 -2.98 -5.02 2.31
CA ASP A 200 -3.94 -4.23 3.07
C ASP A 200 -5.37 -4.48 2.57
N ALA A 201 -6.35 -4.33 3.45
CA ALA A 201 -7.76 -4.58 3.11
C ALA A 201 -8.32 -3.58 2.07
N ASP A 202 -7.68 -2.41 1.89
CA ASP A 202 -8.01 -1.41 0.87
C ASP A 202 -7.36 -1.69 -0.49
N GLN A 203 -6.70 -2.83 -0.65
CA GLN A 203 -6.03 -3.26 -1.87
C GLN A 203 -6.78 -4.37 -2.60
N GLN A 204 -6.57 -4.45 -3.91
CA GLN A 204 -7.21 -5.44 -4.77
C GLN A 204 -6.19 -6.04 -5.74
N PHE A 205 -6.34 -7.32 -6.06
CA PHE A 205 -5.56 -8.04 -7.06
C PHE A 205 -5.97 -7.63 -8.49
N LYS A 206 -5.87 -6.34 -8.74
CA LYS A 206 -6.20 -5.70 -10.03
C LYS A 206 -5.13 -4.71 -10.40
N VAL A 207 -5.18 -4.24 -11.63
CA VAL A 207 -4.35 -3.16 -12.14
C VAL A 207 -5.21 -2.07 -12.75
N LYS A 208 -4.77 -0.83 -12.64
CA LYS A 208 -5.39 0.29 -13.32
C LYS A 208 -4.78 0.44 -14.71
N VAL A 209 -5.62 0.38 -15.73
CA VAL A 209 -5.23 0.49 -17.14
C VAL A 209 -6.04 1.56 -17.85
N ASP A 210 -5.45 2.14 -18.89
CA ASP A 210 -6.17 3.01 -19.83
C ASP A 210 -6.82 2.12 -20.89
N THR A 211 -8.09 2.33 -21.17
CA THR A 211 -8.86 1.58 -22.17
C THR A 211 -9.46 2.55 -23.18
N ALA A 212 -9.93 2.03 -24.30
CA ALA A 212 -10.63 2.84 -25.31
C ALA A 212 -11.86 3.55 -24.74
N ASP A 213 -12.50 2.95 -23.73
CA ASP A 213 -13.71 3.47 -23.07
C ASP A 213 -13.40 4.30 -21.82
N GLY A 214 -12.11 4.53 -21.51
CA GLY A 214 -11.63 5.25 -20.34
C GLY A 214 -10.85 4.37 -19.36
N ASP A 215 -10.85 4.76 -18.07
CA ASP A 215 -10.11 4.08 -17.01
C ASP A 215 -10.73 2.73 -16.63
N GLY A 216 -9.92 1.66 -16.60
CA GLY A 216 -10.34 0.33 -16.17
C GLY A 216 -9.54 -0.19 -14.96
N ASN A 217 -10.21 -0.88 -14.03
CA ASN A 217 -9.59 -1.65 -12.96
C ASN A 217 -9.79 -3.14 -13.24
N VAL A 218 -8.76 -3.82 -13.73
CA VAL A 218 -8.88 -5.14 -14.34
C VAL A 218 -7.98 -6.19 -13.69
N CYS A 219 -8.44 -7.44 -13.67
CA CYS A 219 -7.67 -8.60 -13.21
C CYS A 219 -6.81 -9.13 -14.38
N ALA A 220 -5.77 -8.37 -14.77
CA ALA A 220 -4.97 -8.65 -15.96
C ALA A 220 -3.57 -9.22 -15.67
N VAL A 221 -3.21 -9.42 -14.40
CA VAL A 221 -1.91 -9.98 -13.97
C VAL A 221 -2.16 -11.27 -13.19
N ASN A 222 -1.47 -12.35 -13.57
CA ASN A 222 -1.45 -13.58 -12.77
C ASN A 222 -0.40 -13.45 -11.66
N PHE A 223 -0.75 -12.80 -10.54
CA PHE A 223 0.15 -12.49 -9.42
C PHE A 223 0.89 -13.72 -8.90
N PHE A 224 0.19 -14.84 -8.71
CA PHE A 224 0.79 -16.04 -8.12
C PHE A 224 1.80 -16.70 -9.05
N ALA A 225 1.51 -16.75 -10.36
CA ALA A 225 2.45 -17.28 -11.33
C ALA A 225 3.68 -16.39 -11.50
N GLN A 226 3.51 -15.06 -11.49
CA GLN A 226 4.61 -14.10 -11.54
C GLN A 226 5.51 -14.21 -10.30
N LEU A 227 4.91 -14.30 -9.11
CA LEU A 227 5.63 -14.50 -7.85
C LEU A 227 6.37 -15.84 -7.82
N ASP A 228 5.71 -16.93 -8.22
CA ASP A 228 6.33 -18.23 -8.32
C ASP A 228 7.55 -18.20 -9.24
N ALA A 229 7.45 -17.56 -10.39
CA ALA A 229 8.56 -17.42 -11.34
C ALA A 229 9.73 -16.62 -10.74
N VAL A 230 9.46 -15.49 -10.06
CA VAL A 230 10.50 -14.68 -9.41
C VAL A 230 11.22 -15.50 -8.33
N PHE A 231 10.50 -16.11 -7.39
CA PHE A 231 11.09 -16.82 -6.28
C PHE A 231 11.73 -18.17 -6.68
N SER A 232 11.32 -18.77 -7.80
CA SER A 232 11.97 -19.96 -8.37
C SER A 232 13.25 -19.60 -9.12
N GLY A 233 13.32 -18.41 -9.72
CA GLY A 233 14.46 -17.93 -10.49
C GLY A 233 15.50 -17.14 -9.68
N ASN A 234 15.22 -16.81 -8.40
CA ASN A 234 16.07 -15.98 -7.55
C ASN A 234 16.16 -16.54 -6.13
N ASP A 235 17.32 -16.36 -5.48
CA ASP A 235 17.51 -16.67 -4.05
C ASP A 235 17.04 -15.49 -3.15
N ALA A 236 15.98 -14.83 -3.54
CA ALA A 236 15.41 -13.75 -2.77
C ALA A 236 14.68 -14.26 -1.52
N ASP A 237 14.81 -13.53 -0.41
CA ASP A 237 14.09 -13.77 0.84
C ASP A 237 12.83 -12.92 0.94
N VAL A 238 12.90 -11.68 0.43
CA VAL A 238 11.83 -10.69 0.48
C VAL A 238 11.72 -9.99 -0.86
N LEU A 239 10.50 -9.91 -1.38
CA LEU A 239 10.13 -9.12 -2.54
C LEU A 239 9.12 -8.06 -2.13
N THR A 240 9.38 -6.80 -2.43
CA THR A 240 8.40 -5.72 -2.33
C THR A 240 7.84 -5.38 -3.70
N GLY A 241 6.51 -5.28 -3.79
CA GLY A 241 5.83 -4.86 -5.01
C GLY A 241 5.62 -3.34 -5.06
N LYS A 242 4.74 -2.92 -5.94
CA LYS A 242 4.33 -1.52 -6.08
C LYS A 242 2.82 -1.38 -6.02
N VAL A 243 2.33 -0.14 -5.99
CA VAL A 243 0.90 0.18 -5.95
C VAL A 243 0.53 1.00 -7.18
N VAL A 244 -0.62 0.69 -7.74
CA VAL A 244 -1.29 1.44 -8.81
C VAL A 244 -2.66 1.92 -8.34
N GLY A 245 -3.25 2.85 -9.05
CA GLY A 245 -4.47 3.53 -8.61
C GLY A 245 -4.16 4.72 -7.70
N ASP A 246 -4.82 4.80 -6.56
CA ASP A 246 -4.65 5.92 -5.64
C ASP A 246 -3.34 5.77 -4.84
N PRO A 247 -2.45 6.77 -4.82
CA PRO A 247 -1.23 6.67 -4.03
C PRO A 247 -1.53 6.72 -2.52
N PRO A 248 -0.77 6.03 -1.67
CA PRO A 248 -0.90 6.13 -0.21
C PRO A 248 -0.34 7.47 0.28
N VAL A 249 -1.20 8.47 0.36
CA VAL A 249 -0.82 9.86 0.62
C VAL A 249 -0.74 10.17 2.10
N SER A 250 0.29 10.93 2.50
CA SER A 250 0.28 11.71 3.73
C SER A 250 -0.01 13.17 3.40
N PRO A 251 -1.12 13.75 3.86
CA PRO A 251 -1.42 15.15 3.64
C PRO A 251 -0.30 16.08 4.11
N ALA A 252 0.37 15.73 5.21
CA ALA A 252 1.50 16.49 5.77
C ALA A 252 2.66 16.69 4.77
N VAL A 253 2.86 15.75 3.85
CA VAL A 253 3.96 15.79 2.88
C VAL A 253 3.50 16.28 1.52
N MET A 254 2.26 15.95 1.12
CA MET A 254 1.73 16.22 -0.21
C MET A 254 1.01 17.57 -0.34
N ALA A 255 0.81 18.31 0.76
CA ALA A 255 0.09 19.58 0.75
C ALA A 255 0.61 20.58 -0.28
N GLY A 256 1.93 20.72 -0.40
CA GLY A 256 2.55 21.64 -1.34
C GLY A 256 2.27 21.32 -2.80
N ASN A 257 2.34 20.03 -3.16
CA ASN A 257 2.09 19.56 -4.53
C ASN A 257 0.61 19.65 -4.88
N PHE A 258 -0.27 19.30 -3.92
CA PHE A 258 -1.70 19.40 -4.16
C PHE A 258 -2.19 20.85 -4.33
N LEU A 259 -1.59 21.79 -3.61
CA LEU A 259 -1.84 23.23 -3.83
C LEU A 259 -1.45 23.68 -5.23
N ASP A 260 -0.34 23.17 -5.79
CA ASP A 260 0.06 23.46 -7.18
C ASP A 260 -0.98 22.91 -8.17
N ASP A 261 -1.48 21.69 -7.94
CA ASP A 261 -2.49 21.06 -8.80
C ASP A 261 -3.81 21.85 -8.75
N VAL A 262 -4.25 22.28 -7.56
CA VAL A 262 -5.47 23.09 -7.38
C VAL A 262 -5.31 24.47 -8.03
N ALA A 263 -4.18 25.13 -7.81
CA ALA A 263 -3.90 26.43 -8.43
C ALA A 263 -3.85 26.33 -9.96
N GLY A 264 -3.19 25.30 -10.51
CA GLY A 264 -3.15 25.03 -11.94
C GLY A 264 -4.56 24.85 -12.54
N PHE A 265 -5.40 24.04 -11.87
CA PHE A 265 -6.79 23.87 -12.28
C PHE A 265 -7.58 25.21 -12.26
N LEU A 266 -7.47 25.98 -11.20
CA LEU A 266 -8.17 27.28 -11.11
C LEU A 266 -7.66 28.28 -12.17
N HIS A 267 -6.39 28.27 -12.52
CA HIS A 267 -5.87 29.09 -13.62
C HIS A 267 -6.45 28.66 -14.98
N GLU A 268 -6.57 27.35 -15.23
CA GLU A 268 -7.22 26.84 -16.44
C GLU A 268 -8.71 27.27 -16.49
N MET A 269 -9.42 27.15 -15.37
CA MET A 269 -10.83 27.56 -15.27
C MET A 269 -11.00 29.06 -15.45
N ALA A 270 -10.11 29.89 -14.89
CA ALA A 270 -10.14 31.34 -15.03
C ALA A 270 -10.02 31.82 -16.49
N ALA A 271 -9.30 31.06 -17.30
CA ALA A 271 -9.08 31.31 -18.73
C ALA A 271 -10.15 30.67 -19.65
N SER A 272 -11.08 29.90 -19.09
CA SER A 272 -12.03 29.09 -19.85
C SER A 272 -13.46 29.63 -19.74
N ASP A 273 -14.27 29.45 -20.80
CA ASP A 273 -15.72 29.68 -20.75
C ASP A 273 -16.40 28.55 -19.95
N PRO A 274 -17.19 28.87 -18.91
CA PRO A 274 -17.84 27.85 -18.06
C PRO A 274 -18.77 26.91 -18.84
N ALA A 275 -19.38 27.35 -19.94
CA ALA A 275 -20.32 26.56 -20.73
C ALA A 275 -19.63 25.61 -21.73
N GLN A 276 -18.37 25.85 -22.07
CA GLN A 276 -17.64 25.01 -23.02
C GLN A 276 -17.27 23.66 -22.41
N PRO A 277 -17.18 22.60 -23.24
CA PRO A 277 -16.71 21.28 -22.79
C PRO A 277 -15.31 21.37 -22.17
N TYR A 278 -15.16 20.70 -21.04
CA TYR A 278 -13.84 20.55 -20.40
C TYR A 278 -12.91 19.73 -21.28
N ARG A 279 -11.80 20.32 -21.68
CA ARG A 279 -10.78 19.63 -22.46
C ARG A 279 -9.52 19.48 -21.60
N ARG A 280 -9.23 18.23 -21.27
CA ARG A 280 -7.96 17.90 -20.60
C ARG A 280 -6.79 18.35 -21.49
N ASN A 281 -5.88 19.11 -20.92
CA ASN A 281 -4.66 19.49 -21.63
C ASN A 281 -3.74 18.26 -21.72
N ALA A 282 -3.59 17.68 -22.92
CA ALA A 282 -2.85 16.44 -23.17
C ALA A 282 -1.32 16.55 -22.96
N ALA A 283 -0.79 17.74 -22.69
CA ALA A 283 0.64 18.00 -22.69
C ALA A 283 1.43 17.38 -21.53
N ASN A 284 0.80 16.77 -20.52
CA ASN A 284 1.49 16.20 -19.35
C ASN A 284 0.90 14.84 -18.94
N THR A 285 0.89 13.89 -19.86
CA THR A 285 0.57 12.49 -19.58
C THR A 285 1.83 11.65 -19.38
N GLN A 286 2.87 12.16 -18.77
CA GLN A 286 3.86 11.28 -18.17
C GLN A 286 3.23 10.70 -16.91
N GLU A 287 2.54 9.62 -17.14
CA GLU A 287 1.99 8.73 -16.12
C GLU A 287 3.16 8.20 -15.33
N ALA A 288 3.36 8.77 -14.15
CA ALA A 288 4.40 8.30 -13.27
C ALA A 288 4.06 6.86 -12.87
N ASP A 289 4.89 5.95 -13.29
CA ASP A 289 4.92 4.62 -12.70
C ASP A 289 5.25 4.78 -11.21
N ALA A 290 4.33 4.41 -10.32
CA ALA A 290 4.54 4.50 -8.88
C ALA A 290 5.56 3.45 -8.44
N ALA A 291 6.81 3.76 -8.65
CA ALA A 291 7.90 2.97 -8.15
C ALA A 291 8.14 3.33 -6.67
N TYR A 292 7.71 2.46 -5.75
CA TYR A 292 7.92 2.62 -4.31
C TYR A 292 9.36 2.51 -3.84
N HIS A 293 10.29 2.21 -4.71
CA HIS A 293 11.69 2.17 -4.32
C HIS A 293 12.25 3.56 -4.08
N ASP A 294 11.55 4.63 -4.47
CA ASP A 294 11.94 6.00 -4.15
C ASP A 294 10.79 6.82 -3.55
N MET A 295 10.53 6.60 -2.27
CA MET A 295 9.59 7.40 -1.50
C MET A 295 10.02 8.89 -1.42
N ALA A 296 11.31 9.22 -1.63
CA ALA A 296 11.78 10.59 -1.63
C ALA A 296 11.13 11.42 -2.74
N GLY A 297 10.94 10.85 -3.94
CA GLY A 297 10.18 11.45 -5.03
C GLY A 297 8.70 11.63 -4.70
N LEU A 298 8.06 10.62 -4.07
CA LEU A 298 6.68 10.69 -3.60
C LEU A 298 6.47 11.75 -2.53
N PHE A 299 7.44 11.99 -1.67
CA PHE A 299 7.37 13.01 -0.60
C PHE A 299 7.73 14.41 -1.09
N GLY A 300 8.00 14.60 -2.39
CA GLY A 300 8.32 15.91 -2.96
C GLY A 300 9.61 16.51 -2.40
N PHE A 301 10.55 15.69 -1.96
CA PHE A 301 11.92 16.13 -1.65
C PHE A 301 12.69 16.39 -2.94
N ASP A 302 12.46 15.58 -3.98
CA ASP A 302 12.90 15.82 -5.33
C ASP A 302 11.66 16.22 -6.13
N ASN A 303 11.58 17.47 -6.55
CA ASN A 303 10.43 18.03 -7.23
C ASN A 303 10.29 17.40 -8.63
N PRO A 304 9.38 16.46 -8.87
CA PRO A 304 9.09 16.09 -10.24
C PRO A 304 8.41 17.31 -10.89
N ALA A 305 8.98 17.78 -11.99
CA ALA A 305 8.47 18.90 -12.75
C ALA A 305 7.05 18.68 -13.33
N ASP A 306 6.50 17.48 -13.20
CA ASP A 306 5.24 17.09 -13.79
C ASP A 306 4.13 17.14 -12.74
N ALA A 307 3.42 18.28 -12.73
CA ALA A 307 2.17 18.40 -11.99
C ALA A 307 1.14 17.42 -12.57
N TYR A 308 0.66 16.50 -11.75
CA TYR A 308 -0.52 15.72 -12.08
C TYR A 308 -1.73 16.65 -12.15
N ARG A 309 -2.58 16.44 -13.14
CA ARG A 309 -3.71 17.34 -13.39
C ARG A 309 -5.02 16.65 -13.06
N TYR A 310 -6.00 17.45 -12.64
CA TYR A 310 -7.36 17.02 -12.44
C TYR A 310 -7.90 16.27 -13.67
N ARG A 311 -8.54 15.14 -13.43
CA ARG A 311 -9.38 14.41 -14.38
C ARG A 311 -10.82 14.53 -13.95
N CYS A 312 -11.69 15.01 -14.84
CA CYS A 312 -13.12 15.04 -14.58
C CYS A 312 -13.67 13.61 -14.51
N ALA A 313 -14.37 13.27 -13.44
CA ALA A 313 -14.98 11.96 -13.25
C ALA A 313 -16.37 11.85 -13.86
N LEU A 314 -16.92 12.95 -14.39
CA LEU A 314 -18.24 12.99 -14.99
C LEU A 314 -18.23 12.31 -16.36
N ALA A 315 -19.27 11.55 -16.65
CA ALA A 315 -19.44 10.87 -17.93
C ALA A 315 -19.81 11.85 -19.06
N GLY A 316 -19.48 11.49 -20.30
CA GLY A 316 -19.81 12.26 -21.50
C GLY A 316 -18.85 13.44 -21.73
N GLU A 317 -19.37 14.57 -22.21
CA GLU A 317 -18.64 15.81 -22.46
C GLU A 317 -19.07 16.90 -21.42
N PRO A 318 -18.61 16.81 -20.17
CA PRO A 318 -18.99 17.78 -19.15
C PRO A 318 -18.43 19.16 -19.45
N SER A 319 -19.18 20.21 -19.08
CA SER A 319 -18.69 21.59 -19.21
C SER A 319 -17.62 21.94 -18.17
N ASN A 320 -16.87 23.01 -18.40
CA ASN A 320 -15.91 23.52 -17.43
C ASN A 320 -16.56 23.80 -16.07
N ALA A 321 -17.78 24.37 -16.04
CA ALA A 321 -18.51 24.59 -14.81
C ALA A 321 -18.89 23.29 -14.10
N ALA A 322 -19.30 22.26 -14.84
CA ALA A 322 -19.60 20.94 -14.25
C ALA A 322 -18.36 20.30 -13.63
N CYS A 323 -17.20 20.37 -14.31
CA CYS A 323 -15.93 19.86 -13.79
C CYS A 323 -15.40 20.69 -12.61
N PHE A 324 -15.64 22.00 -12.58
CA PHE A 324 -15.34 22.85 -11.43
C PHE A 324 -16.12 22.37 -10.18
N GLY A 325 -17.41 22.09 -10.33
CA GLY A 325 -18.24 21.55 -9.25
C GLY A 325 -17.82 20.13 -8.83
N ASP A 326 -17.45 19.26 -9.77
CA ASP A 326 -16.93 17.93 -9.48
C ASP A 326 -15.64 18.00 -8.66
N PHE A 327 -14.68 18.81 -9.08
CA PHE A 327 -13.41 18.95 -8.35
C PHE A 327 -13.62 19.54 -6.96
N ALA A 328 -14.48 20.55 -6.82
CA ALA A 328 -14.82 21.16 -5.54
C ALA A 328 -15.29 20.11 -4.50
N ARG A 329 -16.19 19.21 -4.90
CA ARG A 329 -16.69 18.13 -4.02
C ARG A 329 -15.61 17.16 -3.58
N ARG A 330 -14.58 16.91 -4.42
CA ARG A 330 -13.51 15.93 -4.17
C ARG A 330 -12.34 16.50 -3.37
N LEU A 331 -12.22 17.82 -3.20
CA LEU A 331 -11.10 18.45 -2.50
C LEU A 331 -10.95 17.97 -1.04
N LYS A 332 -12.07 17.73 -0.35
CA LYS A 332 -12.05 17.28 1.05
C LYS A 332 -11.41 15.92 1.25
N SER A 333 -11.42 15.04 0.24
CA SER A 333 -10.85 13.71 0.31
C SER A 333 -9.33 13.74 0.54
N PHE A 334 -8.65 14.82 0.14
CA PHE A 334 -7.23 15.02 0.41
C PHE A 334 -6.88 14.90 1.90
N PHE A 335 -7.67 15.49 2.79
CA PHE A 335 -7.43 15.43 4.24
C PHE A 335 -7.63 14.02 4.81
N HIS A 336 -8.39 13.19 4.12
CA HIS A 336 -8.60 11.78 4.44
C HIS A 336 -7.59 10.86 3.74
N GLY A 337 -6.59 11.44 3.06
CA GLY A 337 -5.47 10.73 2.45
C GLY A 337 -5.72 10.23 1.04
N GLU A 338 -6.74 10.74 0.37
CA GLU A 338 -6.92 10.60 -1.07
C GLU A 338 -6.24 11.76 -1.79
N HIS A 339 -5.79 11.52 -3.01
CA HIS A 339 -5.21 12.58 -3.83
C HIS A 339 -6.02 12.72 -5.11
N PRO A 340 -6.95 13.69 -5.18
CA PRO A 340 -7.93 13.79 -6.28
C PRO A 340 -7.31 13.99 -7.67
N THR A 341 -6.04 14.39 -7.75
CA THR A 341 -5.34 14.69 -9.00
C THR A 341 -4.23 13.71 -9.34
N ARG A 342 -3.96 12.72 -8.45
CA ARG A 342 -2.85 11.78 -8.64
C ARG A 342 -3.37 10.36 -8.68
N ILE A 343 -3.23 9.74 -9.85
CA ILE A 343 -3.54 8.34 -10.08
C ILE A 343 -2.33 7.74 -10.77
N THR A 344 -1.93 6.54 -10.35
CA THR A 344 -0.84 5.80 -10.97
C THR A 344 -1.39 4.64 -11.78
N TRP A 345 -0.80 4.41 -12.95
CA TRP A 345 -1.23 3.45 -13.94
C TRP A 345 -0.28 2.28 -14.00
N TYR A 346 -0.79 1.13 -14.37
CA TYR A 346 0.04 -0.02 -14.62
C TYR A 346 0.72 0.10 -15.99
N ARG A 347 2.04 -0.01 -15.98
CA ARG A 347 2.84 -0.23 -17.18
C ARG A 347 3.33 -1.66 -17.15
N HIS A 348 2.96 -2.42 -18.18
CA HIS A 348 3.31 -3.82 -18.25
C HIS A 348 4.82 -4.02 -18.38
N GLN A 349 5.33 -4.86 -17.49
CA GLN A 349 6.63 -5.52 -17.57
C GLN A 349 6.51 -6.79 -16.75
N PRO A 350 6.84 -7.97 -17.26
CA PRO A 350 6.81 -9.20 -16.47
C PRO A 350 7.62 -9.06 -15.18
N ALA A 351 7.08 -9.54 -14.06
CA ALA A 351 7.74 -9.36 -12.77
C ALA A 351 9.15 -9.98 -12.74
N PRO A 352 9.43 -11.16 -13.33
CA PRO A 352 10.79 -11.71 -13.40
C PRO A 352 11.80 -10.82 -14.12
N ASP A 353 11.37 -10.08 -15.15
CA ASP A 353 12.23 -9.23 -15.97
C ASP A 353 12.48 -7.84 -15.34
N SER A 354 11.75 -7.54 -14.28
CA SER A 354 11.79 -6.23 -13.58
C SER A 354 12.48 -6.30 -12.22
N VAL A 355 13.07 -7.44 -11.87
CA VAL A 355 13.73 -7.65 -10.58
C VAL A 355 14.92 -6.73 -10.41
N GLN A 356 14.95 -6.01 -9.29
CA GLN A 356 16.05 -5.12 -8.91
C GLN A 356 16.23 -5.09 -7.39
N ALA A 357 17.35 -4.55 -6.91
CA ALA A 357 17.58 -4.38 -5.47
C ALA A 357 16.54 -3.43 -4.85
N ALA A 358 15.97 -3.83 -3.72
CA ALA A 358 15.04 -2.99 -2.96
C ALA A 358 15.75 -2.20 -1.86
N ARG A 359 15.06 -1.17 -1.37
CA ARG A 359 15.46 -0.39 -0.18
C ARG A 359 14.30 -0.01 0.72
N THR A 360 13.07 -0.27 0.27
CA THR A 360 11.84 0.12 0.96
C THR A 360 10.89 -1.05 0.96
N VAL A 361 10.26 -1.33 2.08
CA VAL A 361 9.14 -2.26 2.16
C VAL A 361 7.85 -1.47 2.07
N TYR A 362 7.00 -1.81 1.12
CA TYR A 362 5.62 -1.41 1.14
C TYR A 362 4.81 -2.51 1.85
N THR A 363 4.44 -2.27 3.10
CA THR A 363 3.87 -3.31 3.98
C THR A 363 2.55 -3.89 3.50
N GLY A 364 1.83 -3.18 2.66
CA GLY A 364 0.61 -3.66 2.02
C GLY A 364 0.84 -4.45 0.72
N ASN A 365 2.07 -4.60 0.23
CA ASN A 365 2.36 -5.40 -0.96
C ASN A 365 3.79 -5.92 -0.91
N TYR A 366 4.05 -6.90 -0.04
CA TYR A 366 5.32 -7.62 -0.09
C TYR A 366 5.16 -9.10 0.23
N VAL A 367 6.07 -9.90 -0.34
CA VAL A 367 6.08 -11.35 -0.28
C VAL A 367 7.41 -11.82 0.26
N PHE A 368 7.40 -12.84 1.11
CA PHE A 368 8.62 -13.31 1.74
C PHE A 368 8.59 -14.81 2.05
N ARG A 369 9.78 -15.41 2.11
CA ARG A 369 9.97 -16.79 2.52
C ARG A 369 9.83 -16.97 4.03
N PRO A 370 9.50 -18.17 4.54
CA PRO A 370 9.38 -18.42 5.98
C PRO A 370 10.61 -18.00 6.79
N ARG A 371 11.82 -18.11 6.24
CA ARG A 371 13.06 -17.69 6.92
C ARG A 371 13.12 -16.18 7.18
N ALA A 372 12.38 -15.38 6.41
CA ALA A 372 12.29 -13.95 6.64
C ALA A 372 11.33 -13.56 7.78
N LEU A 373 10.64 -14.50 8.41
CA LEU A 373 9.92 -14.26 9.68
C LEU A 373 10.84 -13.83 10.83
N ASN A 374 12.17 -14.00 10.70
CA ASN A 374 13.13 -13.41 11.64
C ASN A 374 13.07 -11.88 11.66
N TRP A 375 12.41 -11.27 10.66
CA TRP A 375 12.14 -9.85 10.60
C TRP A 375 10.74 -9.53 11.11
N PHE A 376 10.64 -8.51 11.91
CA PHE A 376 9.39 -7.89 12.36
C PHE A 376 9.38 -6.41 11.96
N ILE A 377 8.21 -5.79 11.95
CA ILE A 377 8.12 -4.35 11.72
C ILE A 377 8.63 -3.64 12.98
N PRO A 378 9.78 -2.94 12.91
CA PRO A 378 10.43 -2.38 14.07
C PRO A 378 9.67 -1.15 14.58
N PHE A 379 9.83 -0.87 15.86
CA PHE A 379 9.33 0.35 16.50
C PHE A 379 7.80 0.54 16.39
N ALA A 380 7.06 -0.54 16.17
CA ALA A 380 5.62 -0.52 15.94
C ALA A 380 4.81 0.19 17.05
N PRO A 381 5.13 0.05 18.37
CA PRO A 381 4.42 0.76 19.42
C PRO A 381 4.59 2.29 19.42
N LEU A 382 5.55 2.82 18.68
CA LEU A 382 5.65 4.27 18.47
C LEU A 382 4.52 4.81 17.59
N ARG A 383 3.84 3.95 16.84
CA ARG A 383 2.74 4.29 15.93
C ARG A 383 3.09 5.40 14.93
N LEU A 384 4.36 5.47 14.56
CA LEU A 384 4.85 6.42 13.56
C LEU A 384 4.46 5.98 12.15
N ARG A 385 4.42 6.92 11.24
CA ARG A 385 4.43 6.61 9.82
C ARG A 385 5.82 6.13 9.39
N MET A 386 5.98 5.67 8.18
CA MET A 386 7.27 5.21 7.62
C MET A 386 7.84 3.91 8.21
N SER A 387 7.04 3.13 8.96
CA SER A 387 7.51 1.87 9.55
C SER A 387 7.97 0.85 8.49
N GLY A 388 7.27 0.73 7.36
CA GLY A 388 7.67 -0.11 6.24
C GLY A 388 8.98 0.34 5.59
N PRO A 389 9.13 1.62 5.18
CA PRO A 389 10.40 2.16 4.71
C PRO A 389 11.56 1.98 5.71
N THR A 390 11.31 2.15 7.01
CA THR A 390 12.31 1.93 8.07
C THR A 390 12.74 0.45 8.13
N LEU A 391 11.79 -0.48 8.07
CA LEU A 391 12.09 -1.91 7.95
C LEU A 391 12.93 -2.19 6.70
N GLY A 392 12.61 -1.57 5.57
CA GLY A 392 13.35 -1.73 4.32
C GLY A 392 14.81 -1.31 4.44
N ARG A 393 15.14 -0.26 5.22
CA ARG A 393 16.53 0.15 5.46
C ARG A 393 17.32 -0.91 6.23
N LEU A 394 16.70 -1.51 7.24
CA LEU A 394 17.30 -2.60 8.02
C LEU A 394 17.47 -3.86 7.17
N MET A 395 16.44 -4.26 6.44
CA MET A 395 16.49 -5.41 5.53
C MET A 395 17.58 -5.25 4.46
N LYS A 396 17.68 -4.06 3.86
CA LYS A 396 18.74 -3.79 2.88
C LYS A 396 20.13 -3.97 3.46
N ALA A 397 20.36 -3.50 4.68
CA ALA A 397 21.64 -3.60 5.35
C ALA A 397 22.05 -5.07 5.63
N GLU A 398 21.09 -5.94 5.93
CA GLU A 398 21.38 -7.33 6.32
C GLU A 398 21.18 -8.34 5.18
N LEU A 399 20.16 -8.16 4.34
CA LEU A 399 19.82 -9.12 3.28
C LEU A 399 20.53 -8.83 1.96
N GLY A 400 20.96 -7.58 1.74
CA GLY A 400 21.60 -7.19 0.49
C GLY A 400 20.75 -7.56 -0.73
N ASP A 401 21.32 -8.37 -1.64
CA ASP A 401 20.67 -8.80 -2.89
C ASP A 401 19.50 -9.78 -2.70
N LYS A 402 19.28 -10.30 -1.49
CA LYS A 402 18.10 -11.13 -1.17
C LYS A 402 16.86 -10.31 -0.87
N PHE A 403 16.98 -8.99 -0.77
CA PHE A 403 15.87 -8.06 -0.68
C PHE A 403 15.68 -7.34 -2.01
N ILE A 404 14.63 -7.73 -2.74
CA ILE A 404 14.37 -7.31 -4.11
C ILE A 404 13.04 -6.57 -4.23
N SER A 405 12.91 -5.83 -5.31
CA SER A 405 11.63 -5.28 -5.79
C SER A 405 11.36 -5.77 -7.21
N ALA A 406 10.08 -5.85 -7.59
CA ALA A 406 9.65 -6.20 -8.93
C ALA A 406 8.38 -5.44 -9.31
N ASN A 407 8.07 -5.43 -10.61
CA ASN A 407 6.83 -4.87 -11.16
C ASN A 407 5.63 -5.76 -10.81
N LEU A 408 5.32 -5.84 -9.52
CA LEU A 408 4.16 -6.54 -8.99
C LEU A 408 3.18 -5.48 -8.47
N PRO A 409 2.27 -4.98 -9.32
CA PRO A 409 1.35 -3.90 -8.98
C PRO A 409 0.22 -4.44 -8.11
N MET A 410 -0.24 -3.64 -7.13
CA MET A 410 -1.46 -3.89 -6.39
C MET A 410 -2.36 -2.67 -6.55
N LEU A 411 -3.61 -2.86 -6.93
CA LEU A 411 -4.55 -1.75 -7.03
C LEU A 411 -4.93 -1.30 -5.62
N HIS A 412 -4.65 -0.05 -5.33
CA HIS A 412 -5.09 0.61 -4.11
C HIS A 412 -6.17 1.62 -4.47
N THR A 413 -7.32 1.52 -3.81
CA THR A 413 -8.44 2.44 -4.02
C THR A 413 -8.86 3.02 -2.70
N ARG A 414 -8.74 4.32 -2.57
CA ARG A 414 -9.33 5.06 -1.47
C ARG A 414 -10.73 5.52 -1.89
N THR A 415 -11.67 5.36 -1.00
CA THR A 415 -13.05 5.14 -1.42
C THR A 415 -14.06 5.97 -0.68
N LEU A 416 -13.72 7.20 -0.32
CA LEU A 416 -14.70 8.13 0.21
C LEU A 416 -15.91 8.24 -0.75
N ASP A 417 -15.65 8.30 -2.06
CA ASP A 417 -16.70 8.35 -3.08
C ASP A 417 -17.46 7.02 -3.21
N ALA A 418 -16.83 5.87 -2.93
CA ALA A 418 -17.47 4.57 -3.09
C ALA A 418 -18.19 4.07 -1.83
N THR A 419 -17.78 4.50 -0.64
CA THR A 419 -18.36 4.07 0.64
C THR A 419 -19.21 5.15 1.31
N GLY A 420 -19.03 6.42 0.93
CA GLY A 420 -19.64 7.58 1.60
C GLY A 420 -19.02 7.88 2.97
N GLU A 421 -18.10 7.04 3.45
CA GLU A 421 -17.48 7.15 4.76
C GLU A 421 -15.96 7.30 4.61
N ALA A 422 -15.39 8.24 5.37
CA ALA A 422 -13.95 8.39 5.46
C ALA A 422 -13.37 7.20 6.24
N GLU A 423 -12.29 6.63 5.71
CA GLU A 423 -11.52 5.61 6.42
C GLU A 423 -10.99 6.17 7.75
N PHE A 424 -11.07 5.36 8.82
CA PHE A 424 -10.45 5.74 10.09
C PHE A 424 -8.94 5.91 9.93
N ARG A 425 -8.46 7.12 10.21
CA ARG A 425 -7.03 7.43 10.17
C ARG A 425 -6.56 7.97 11.51
N PRO A 426 -5.66 7.26 12.19
CA PRO A 426 -5.11 7.74 13.45
C PRO A 426 -4.48 9.13 13.29
N GLY A 427 -4.91 10.09 14.11
CA GLY A 427 -4.38 11.45 14.10
C GLY A 427 -5.10 12.42 13.17
N VAL A 428 -6.21 11.99 12.54
CA VAL A 428 -7.14 12.87 11.81
C VAL A 428 -8.40 13.04 12.63
N VAL A 429 -8.75 14.28 12.96
CA VAL A 429 -9.97 14.61 13.71
C VAL A 429 -10.85 15.50 12.86
N THR A 430 -12.09 15.08 12.64
CA THR A 430 -13.09 15.84 11.86
C THR A 430 -14.18 16.35 12.80
N GLN A 431 -14.45 17.66 12.75
CA GLN A 431 -15.55 18.31 13.47
C GLN A 431 -16.32 19.19 12.49
N ALA A 432 -17.48 18.73 12.04
CA ALA A 432 -18.22 19.33 10.92
C ALA A 432 -17.32 19.48 9.68
N ASP A 433 -17.13 20.70 9.17
CA ASP A 433 -16.27 20.98 8.03
C ASP A 433 -14.80 21.23 8.39
N ALA A 434 -14.47 21.26 9.69
CA ALA A 434 -13.11 21.48 10.17
C ALA A 434 -12.36 20.16 10.38
N ILE A 435 -11.18 20.07 9.80
CA ILE A 435 -10.30 18.89 9.90
C ILE A 435 -9.00 19.30 10.58
N ASP A 436 -8.58 18.55 11.61
CA ASP A 436 -7.31 18.70 12.31
C ASP A 436 -6.39 17.52 11.97
N LEU A 437 -5.20 17.82 11.47
CA LEU A 437 -4.15 16.89 11.08
C LEU A 437 -2.91 16.98 11.98
N ALA A 438 -2.95 17.70 13.09
CA ALA A 438 -1.76 18.01 13.89
C ALA A 438 -1.05 16.75 14.42
N ASP A 439 -1.82 15.71 14.80
CA ASP A 439 -1.24 14.44 15.26
C ASP A 439 -0.71 13.61 14.08
N GLU A 440 -1.43 13.56 12.97
CA GLU A 440 -0.97 12.91 11.72
C GLU A 440 0.33 13.55 11.22
N PHE A 441 0.43 14.87 11.29
CA PHE A 441 1.62 15.63 10.94
C PHE A 441 2.82 15.25 11.82
N GLY A 442 2.61 15.18 13.15
CA GLY A 442 3.63 14.76 14.10
C GLY A 442 4.10 13.32 13.86
N ARG A 443 3.17 12.41 13.61
CA ARG A 443 3.48 11.00 13.28
C ARG A 443 4.32 10.87 12.01
N GLN A 444 4.04 11.72 10.99
CA GLN A 444 4.83 11.76 9.77
C GLN A 444 6.24 12.30 10.05
N PHE A 445 6.37 13.47 10.67
CA PHE A 445 7.65 14.12 10.92
C PHE A 445 8.60 13.22 11.74
N TYR A 446 8.12 12.67 12.86
CA TYR A 446 8.94 11.78 13.69
C TYR A 446 9.15 10.41 13.03
N GLY A 447 8.27 10.01 12.13
CA GLY A 447 8.48 8.86 11.25
C GLY A 447 9.64 9.07 10.29
N ASP A 448 9.73 10.26 9.67
CA ASP A 448 10.85 10.64 8.81
C ASP A 448 12.16 10.74 9.61
N VAL A 449 12.13 11.31 10.80
CA VAL A 449 13.30 11.33 11.71
C VAL A 449 13.79 9.91 12.01
N MET A 450 12.88 8.98 12.34
CA MET A 450 13.24 7.58 12.58
C MET A 450 13.81 6.91 11.33
N LEU A 451 13.16 7.06 10.18
CA LEU A 451 13.59 6.48 8.91
C LEU A 451 15.02 6.90 8.54
N PHE A 452 15.27 8.20 8.52
CA PHE A 452 16.58 8.72 8.11
C PHE A 452 17.66 8.51 9.19
N SER A 453 17.28 8.40 10.46
CA SER A 453 18.19 7.97 11.51
C SER A 453 18.62 6.51 11.31
N VAL A 454 17.69 5.60 11.05
CA VAL A 454 18.00 4.20 10.76
C VAL A 454 18.86 4.09 9.49
N GLU A 455 18.60 4.87 8.46
CA GLU A 455 19.43 4.89 7.25
C GLU A 455 20.88 5.31 7.55
N ARG A 456 21.09 6.35 8.36
CA ARG A 456 22.44 6.78 8.78
C ARG A 456 23.13 5.79 9.73
N LEU A 457 22.38 5.21 10.66
CA LEU A 457 22.89 4.15 11.54
C LEU A 457 23.27 2.90 10.75
N ALA A 458 22.49 2.52 9.75
CA ALA A 458 22.81 1.40 8.86
C ALA A 458 24.12 1.62 8.09
N ALA A 459 24.40 2.85 7.67
CA ALA A 459 25.69 3.20 7.07
C ALA A 459 26.88 3.14 8.08
N GLN A 460 26.59 3.11 9.38
CA GLN A 460 27.57 2.95 10.48
C GLN A 460 27.68 1.49 10.95
N GLY A 461 26.98 0.56 10.30
CA GLY A 461 27.03 -0.87 10.63
C GLY A 461 25.82 -1.41 11.41
N PHE A 462 24.86 -0.58 11.82
CA PHE A 462 23.62 -1.04 12.45
C PHE A 462 22.74 -1.78 11.42
N PRO A 463 22.06 -2.88 11.75
CA PRO A 463 21.96 -3.52 13.05
C PRO A 463 22.96 -4.67 13.27
N GLN A 464 23.95 -4.89 12.38
CA GLN A 464 24.95 -5.96 12.53
C GLN A 464 25.93 -5.64 13.69
N GLN A 465 26.16 -4.36 13.94
CA GLN A 465 26.98 -3.86 15.03
C GLN A 465 26.12 -3.19 16.08
N ASP A 466 26.41 -3.45 17.35
CA ASP A 466 25.80 -2.75 18.46
C ASP A 466 26.46 -1.38 18.62
N LEU A 467 25.70 -0.32 18.35
CA LEU A 467 26.18 1.05 18.47
C LEU A 467 25.88 1.60 19.85
N SER A 468 26.79 2.43 20.38
CA SER A 468 26.57 3.06 21.69
C SER A 468 25.34 3.99 21.69
N SER A 469 24.68 4.11 22.84
CA SER A 469 23.55 5.03 23.02
C SER A 469 23.90 6.47 22.62
N ASP A 470 25.16 6.90 22.88
CA ASP A 470 25.60 8.23 22.49
C ASP A 470 25.72 8.40 20.97
N ALA A 471 26.19 7.39 20.25
CA ALA A 471 26.25 7.42 18.78
C ALA A 471 24.85 7.45 18.18
N ILE A 472 23.92 6.66 18.72
CA ILE A 472 22.51 6.66 18.31
C ILE A 472 21.86 8.02 18.61
N ALA A 473 22.08 8.59 19.79
CA ALA A 473 21.56 9.88 20.19
C ALA A 473 22.07 11.01 19.30
N ALA A 474 23.37 11.04 19.02
CA ALA A 474 23.97 12.04 18.13
C ALA A 474 23.42 11.95 16.70
N THR A 475 23.17 10.74 16.21
CA THR A 475 22.56 10.54 14.88
C THR A 475 21.11 11.04 14.86
N LEU A 476 20.31 10.73 15.89
CA LEU A 476 18.94 11.22 16.03
C LEU A 476 18.90 12.76 16.05
N ASP A 477 19.77 13.41 16.84
CA ASP A 477 19.83 14.86 16.95
C ASP A 477 20.19 15.52 15.61
N ALA A 478 21.16 14.97 14.90
CA ALA A 478 21.58 15.49 13.60
C ALA A 478 20.46 15.32 12.55
N VAL A 479 19.79 14.17 12.51
CA VAL A 479 18.68 13.93 11.58
C VAL A 479 17.47 14.81 11.91
N HIS A 480 17.15 14.97 13.21
CA HIS A 480 16.08 15.88 13.62
C HIS A 480 16.33 17.31 13.13
N ALA A 481 17.55 17.83 13.31
CA ALA A 481 17.92 19.17 12.86
C ALA A 481 17.74 19.34 11.34
N ASP A 482 18.18 18.34 10.56
CA ASP A 482 18.04 18.34 9.09
C ASP A 482 16.56 18.29 8.68
N MET A 483 15.76 17.43 9.32
CA MET A 483 14.33 17.33 9.02
C MET A 483 13.58 18.60 9.42
N ALA A 484 13.88 19.18 10.59
CA ALA A 484 13.27 20.42 11.03
C ALA A 484 13.55 21.57 10.04
N LEU A 485 14.77 21.65 9.50
CA LEU A 485 15.11 22.62 8.46
C LEU A 485 14.32 22.37 7.17
N LYS A 486 14.27 21.13 6.67
CA LYS A 486 13.52 20.76 5.44
C LYS A 486 12.04 21.08 5.57
N TYR A 487 11.43 20.72 6.70
CA TYR A 487 10.01 20.99 6.96
C TYR A 487 9.70 22.48 7.05
N ARG A 488 10.61 23.28 7.66
CA ARG A 488 10.48 24.74 7.73
C ARG A 488 10.54 25.39 6.34
N ILE A 489 11.48 24.97 5.49
CA ILE A 489 11.60 25.49 4.11
C ILE A 489 10.32 25.16 3.32
N ARG A 490 9.84 23.93 3.44
CA ARG A 490 8.60 23.49 2.79
C ARG A 490 7.39 24.28 3.28
N HIS A 491 7.27 24.48 4.60
CA HIS A 491 6.21 25.28 5.20
C HIS A 491 6.15 26.70 4.63
N ALA A 492 7.29 27.37 4.57
CA ALA A 492 7.37 28.72 3.97
C ALA A 492 6.90 28.73 2.50
N GLY A 493 7.20 27.66 1.73
CA GLY A 493 6.69 27.50 0.37
C GLY A 493 5.17 27.29 0.34
N ILE A 494 4.62 26.46 1.23
CA ILE A 494 3.17 26.21 1.33
C ILE A 494 2.42 27.50 1.69
N VAL A 495 2.91 28.27 2.66
CA VAL A 495 2.27 29.55 3.06
C VAL A 495 2.17 30.52 1.86
N LYS A 496 3.21 30.60 1.03
CA LYS A 496 3.17 31.42 -0.19
C LYS A 496 2.12 30.91 -1.19
N LYS A 497 2.04 29.57 -1.39
CA LYS A 497 1.04 28.97 -2.29
C LYS A 497 -0.39 29.19 -1.79
N LEU A 498 -0.61 29.10 -0.49
CA LEU A 498 -1.91 29.39 0.13
C LEU A 498 -2.34 30.84 -0.10
N ALA A 499 -1.44 31.80 0.07
CA ALA A 499 -1.73 33.21 -0.20
C ALA A 499 -2.09 33.44 -1.68
N ALA A 500 -1.34 32.84 -2.59
CA ALA A 500 -1.60 32.95 -4.04
C ALA A 500 -2.94 32.29 -4.42
N LEU A 501 -3.21 31.09 -3.91
CA LEU A 501 -4.47 30.38 -4.15
C LEU A 501 -5.67 31.14 -3.60
N SER A 502 -5.56 31.74 -2.41
CA SER A 502 -6.58 32.59 -1.81
C SER A 502 -6.89 33.83 -2.68
N ALA A 503 -5.86 34.49 -3.18
CA ALA A 503 -6.01 35.64 -4.08
C ALA A 503 -6.71 35.24 -5.39
N LEU A 504 -6.32 34.11 -5.99
CA LEU A 504 -6.92 33.58 -7.22
C LEU A 504 -8.38 33.21 -7.02
N LEU A 505 -8.69 32.43 -5.97
CA LEU A 505 -10.05 31.97 -5.69
C LEU A 505 -11.03 33.11 -5.42
N ASN A 506 -10.60 34.14 -4.69
CA ASN A 506 -11.43 35.25 -4.27
C ASN A 506 -11.43 36.44 -5.25
N ASN A 507 -10.81 36.36 -6.42
CA ASN A 507 -10.86 37.40 -7.43
C ASN A 507 -12.28 37.47 -8.04
N PRO A 508 -13.04 38.58 -7.81
CA PRO A 508 -14.43 38.68 -8.23
C PRO A 508 -14.62 38.75 -9.75
N ALA A 509 -13.57 38.93 -10.52
CA ALA A 509 -13.63 38.95 -11.98
C ALA A 509 -13.84 37.55 -12.59
N HIS A 510 -13.63 36.49 -11.84
CA HIS A 510 -13.79 35.12 -12.35
C HIS A 510 -15.25 34.68 -12.34
N TRP A 511 -15.64 33.90 -13.36
CA TRP A 511 -17.00 33.46 -13.61
C TRP A 511 -17.61 32.63 -12.46
N TRP A 512 -16.81 31.92 -11.65
CA TRP A 512 -17.29 31.12 -10.53
C TRP A 512 -17.85 31.92 -9.35
N HIS A 513 -17.78 33.25 -9.40
CA HIS A 513 -18.48 34.13 -8.45
C HIS A 513 -19.93 34.35 -8.82
N ALA A 514 -20.40 33.90 -9.98
CA ALA A 514 -21.79 33.94 -10.34
C ALA A 514 -22.66 33.05 -9.41
N PRO A 515 -23.92 33.43 -9.10
CA PRO A 515 -24.75 32.74 -8.12
C PRO A 515 -24.92 31.22 -8.37
N GLU A 516 -24.95 30.79 -9.62
CA GLU A 516 -25.11 29.40 -10.03
C GLU A 516 -23.91 28.50 -9.62
N HIS A 517 -22.78 29.08 -9.27
CA HIS A 517 -21.57 28.38 -8.86
C HIS A 517 -21.29 28.52 -7.35
N ALA A 518 -22.18 29.14 -6.60
CA ALA A 518 -21.97 29.49 -5.19
C ALA A 518 -21.66 28.28 -4.30
N GLU A 519 -22.28 27.12 -4.56
CA GLU A 519 -22.03 25.88 -3.81
C GLU A 519 -20.59 25.38 -4.04
N ALA A 520 -20.15 25.28 -5.30
CA ALA A 520 -18.79 24.84 -5.62
C ALA A 520 -17.74 25.80 -5.05
N LEU A 521 -17.98 27.11 -5.16
CA LEU A 521 -17.09 28.11 -4.58
C LEU A 521 -17.01 27.98 -3.05
N ALA A 522 -18.14 27.70 -2.38
CA ALA A 522 -18.16 27.45 -0.93
C ALA A 522 -17.30 26.23 -0.56
N GLN A 523 -17.35 25.13 -1.33
CA GLN A 523 -16.53 23.95 -1.11
C GLN A 523 -15.02 24.23 -1.30
N PHE A 524 -14.63 25.01 -2.31
CA PHE A 524 -13.24 25.47 -2.46
C PHE A 524 -12.79 26.32 -1.27
N ARG A 525 -13.66 27.18 -0.72
CA ARG A 525 -13.34 27.97 0.49
C ARG A 525 -13.15 27.09 1.71
N VAL A 526 -14.03 26.12 1.95
CA VAL A 526 -13.88 25.14 3.05
C VAL A 526 -12.56 24.38 2.91
N PHE A 527 -12.19 23.99 1.68
CA PHE A 527 -10.88 23.38 1.44
C PHE A 527 -9.73 24.33 1.80
N LEU A 528 -9.78 25.57 1.33
CA LEU A 528 -8.75 26.57 1.61
C LEU A 528 -8.62 26.85 3.11
N ASP A 529 -9.73 26.95 3.83
CA ASP A 529 -9.75 27.18 5.28
C ASP A 529 -9.10 26.00 6.04
N ASN A 530 -9.36 24.77 5.63
CA ASN A 530 -8.71 23.58 6.18
C ASN A 530 -7.21 23.53 5.85
N MET A 531 -6.83 23.94 4.63
CA MET A 531 -5.41 24.06 4.26
C MET A 531 -4.72 25.16 5.09
N GLN A 532 -5.34 26.31 5.30
CA GLN A 532 -4.80 27.37 6.16
C GLN A 532 -4.67 26.91 7.60
N ARG A 533 -5.69 26.23 8.15
CA ARG A 533 -5.67 25.68 9.52
C ARG A 533 -4.50 24.71 9.73
N ASN A 534 -4.28 23.79 8.80
CA ASN A 534 -3.30 22.70 8.98
C ASN A 534 -1.90 23.06 8.50
N PHE A 535 -1.76 23.96 7.51
CA PHE A 535 -0.50 24.25 6.84
C PHE A 535 -0.19 25.75 6.69
N GLY A 536 -1.04 26.63 7.21
CA GLY A 536 -0.81 28.07 7.25
C GLY A 536 0.21 28.48 8.32
N THR A 537 0.43 29.78 8.48
CA THR A 537 1.45 30.37 9.37
C THR A 537 1.32 29.86 10.82
N ASP A 538 0.09 29.71 11.33
CA ASP A 538 -0.21 29.31 12.71
C ASP A 538 -0.57 27.81 12.82
N SER A 539 -0.09 26.99 11.89
CA SER A 539 -0.36 25.55 11.85
C SER A 539 0.03 24.84 13.17
N PRO A 540 -0.93 24.17 13.85
CA PRO A 540 -0.64 23.42 15.06
C PRO A 540 0.38 22.30 14.87
N GLY A 541 0.36 21.63 13.69
CA GLY A 541 1.33 20.59 13.34
C GLY A 541 2.77 21.13 13.29
N HIS A 542 2.98 22.25 12.60
CA HIS A 542 4.29 22.90 12.54
C HIS A 542 4.74 23.43 13.90
N ALA A 543 3.84 24.00 14.69
CA ALA A 543 4.14 24.44 16.05
C ALA A 543 4.61 23.27 16.94
N ARG A 544 3.96 22.10 16.82
CA ARG A 544 4.35 20.90 17.58
C ARG A 544 5.74 20.40 17.22
N ILE A 545 6.08 20.30 15.93
CA ILE A 545 7.41 19.81 15.53
C ILE A 545 8.52 20.84 15.80
N ALA A 546 8.20 22.12 15.91
CA ALA A 546 9.13 23.17 16.30
C ALA A 546 9.33 23.26 17.83
N SER A 547 8.52 22.56 18.64
CA SER A 547 8.58 22.60 20.09
C SER A 547 9.71 21.73 20.63
N GLU A 548 10.65 22.34 21.36
CA GLU A 548 11.73 21.62 22.04
C GLU A 548 11.21 20.57 23.03
N ALA A 549 10.18 20.89 23.81
CA ALA A 549 9.57 19.94 24.74
C ALA A 549 8.93 18.73 24.02
N HIS A 550 8.39 18.94 22.81
CA HIS A 550 7.87 17.84 21.98
C HIS A 550 9.01 16.99 21.44
N TRP A 551 10.08 17.63 20.96
CA TRP A 551 11.27 16.93 20.50
C TRP A 551 11.87 16.06 21.59
N GLN A 552 12.11 16.60 22.80
CA GLN A 552 12.72 15.84 23.90
C GLN A 552 11.92 14.58 24.26
N ARG A 553 10.58 14.65 24.26
CA ARG A 553 9.72 13.47 24.47
C ARG A 553 9.87 12.42 23.36
N TRP A 554 9.90 12.84 22.10
CA TRP A 554 10.06 11.92 20.98
C TRP A 554 11.47 11.36 20.89
N ARG A 555 12.47 12.20 21.13
CA ARG A 555 13.88 11.80 21.22
C ARG A 555 14.07 10.65 22.21
N GLN A 556 13.56 10.82 23.42
CA GLN A 556 13.65 9.77 24.45
C GLN A 556 12.99 8.46 24.00
N ARG A 557 11.80 8.52 23.40
CA ARG A 557 11.08 7.34 22.92
C ARG A 557 11.82 6.66 21.76
N GLN A 558 12.31 7.43 20.79
CA GLN A 558 13.03 6.91 19.63
C GLN A 558 14.40 6.34 20.04
N LEU A 559 15.12 7.03 20.92
CA LEU A 559 16.39 6.53 21.46
C LEU A 559 16.19 5.21 22.21
N ALA A 560 15.21 5.12 23.10
CA ALA A 560 14.90 3.90 23.82
C ALA A 560 14.56 2.74 22.86
N ALA A 561 13.77 3.01 21.82
CA ALA A 561 13.40 1.99 20.83
C ALA A 561 14.62 1.50 20.02
N LEU A 562 15.50 2.40 19.58
CA LEU A 562 16.70 2.04 18.82
C LEU A 562 17.71 1.27 19.68
N THR A 563 17.96 1.73 20.91
CA THR A 563 18.89 1.07 21.85
C THR A 563 18.40 -0.35 22.22
N ARG A 564 17.08 -0.54 22.29
CA ARG A 564 16.49 -1.83 22.64
C ARG A 564 16.43 -2.82 21.46
N PHE A 565 16.70 -2.40 20.24
CA PHE A 565 16.42 -3.18 19.03
C PHE A 565 17.02 -4.60 19.03
N HIS A 566 18.26 -4.76 19.54
CA HIS A 566 18.89 -6.08 19.63
C HIS A 566 18.17 -7.00 20.62
N ALA A 567 17.81 -6.50 21.80
CA ALA A 567 17.03 -7.26 22.77
C ALA A 567 15.64 -7.64 22.22
N ASP A 568 15.03 -6.78 21.41
CA ASP A 568 13.77 -7.06 20.73
C ASP A 568 13.94 -8.18 19.69
N ARG A 569 15.05 -8.21 18.94
CA ARG A 569 15.36 -9.30 18.00
C ARG A 569 15.55 -10.64 18.72
N ASP A 570 16.24 -10.63 19.86
CA ASP A 570 16.43 -11.85 20.66
C ASP A 570 15.10 -12.37 21.20
N ALA A 571 14.25 -11.48 21.75
CA ALA A 571 12.91 -11.84 22.20
C ALA A 571 12.04 -12.38 21.05
N TRP A 572 12.10 -11.75 19.88
CA TRP A 572 11.40 -12.20 18.68
C TRP A 572 11.85 -13.60 18.25
N THR A 573 13.16 -13.83 18.19
CA THR A 573 13.75 -15.15 17.86
C THR A 573 13.31 -16.22 18.85
N GLN A 574 13.28 -15.92 20.15
CA GLN A 574 12.77 -16.83 21.19
C GLN A 574 11.29 -17.13 20.98
N ALA A 575 10.47 -16.14 20.64
CA ALA A 575 9.05 -16.34 20.37
C ALA A 575 8.82 -17.25 19.15
N LEU A 576 9.55 -17.05 18.07
CA LEU A 576 9.49 -17.91 16.88
C LEU A 576 9.90 -19.36 17.20
N ALA A 577 10.97 -19.54 17.99
CA ALA A 577 11.43 -20.86 18.42
C ALA A 577 10.39 -21.56 19.30
N ALA A 578 9.77 -20.85 20.25
CA ALA A 578 8.73 -21.37 21.12
C ALA A 578 7.48 -21.82 20.35
N LEU A 579 7.10 -21.09 19.30
CA LEU A 579 5.96 -21.45 18.44
C LEU A 579 6.31 -22.62 17.50
N SER A 580 7.56 -22.69 17.03
CA SER A 580 8.02 -23.77 16.18
C SER A 580 8.15 -25.11 16.93
N SER A 581 8.55 -25.11 18.21
CA SER A 581 8.70 -26.31 19.04
C SER A 581 7.37 -26.94 19.46
N ARG A 582 6.28 -26.18 19.51
CA ARG A 582 4.92 -26.66 19.82
C ARG A 582 4.21 -27.32 18.63
N ARG A 583 4.95 -27.58 17.55
CA ARG A 583 4.47 -28.20 16.30
C ARG A 583 4.33 -29.74 16.38
N GLY A 584 4.13 -30.27 17.62
CA GLY A 584 3.89 -31.68 17.88
C GLY A 584 2.43 -32.10 17.62
#